data_3d5fd86362c579f9374c74892294003e
#
_entry.id   3d5fd86362c579f9374c74892294003e
#
_cell.length_a   1.000
_cell.length_b   1.000
_cell.length_c   1.000
_cell.angle_alpha   90.00
_cell.angle_beta   90.00
_cell.angle_gamma   90.00
#
_symmetry.space_group_name_H-M   'P 1'
#
loop_
_entity.id
_entity.type
_entity.pdbx_description
1 polymer ?
#
loop_
_entity_poly.entity_id
_entity_poly.type
_entity_poly.pdbx_seq_one_letter_code
_entity_poly.pdbx_strand_id
1 'polypeptide(L)'
;MKKLNLFILFSFCFSIITWGQANFAAIDSLIKKELPQGSEVGISVYDLTARKTLYTYRDTKLSRPASTMKLLTTITALARPDADEPFRTEVWYKGTIEHDTLRGDIYVVGGFDPEFDDEGMNALVEEVITFPFSVLKGNIYGDISMKDSLYWGSGWAWDDTPSSFQPYLSPLMYHKGMVKVTAVPGATRGDSARLSFEPSSSYYTMTNETKTRTSSAGKFSVSRGWLENKNNLIVSGNVENRRIGDVNVYSSQDFFMHTFVERLRNKGIEISNHYAFDSFRSDSLSICMARWECPVQDVIDQIMKESDNLSAEALLCRLGARATGKKQVSAKEIGRAHV
;
A
#
# COMPACT_ATOMS: atom_id res chain seq x y z
N MET A 1 27.20 11.60 67.25
CA MET A 1 25.99 11.15 66.52
C MET A 1 25.75 11.88 65.22
N LYS A 2 25.96 13.18 65.03
CA LYS A 2 25.73 13.92 63.78
C LYS A 2 26.62 13.49 62.57
N LYS A 3 27.86 13.05 62.81
CA LYS A 3 28.80 12.62 61.78
C LYS A 3 28.48 11.21 61.21
N LEU A 4 27.86 10.35 62.00
CA LEU A 4 27.47 8.99 61.57
C LEU A 4 26.28 9.03 60.65
N ASN A 5 25.30 9.90 60.91
CA ASN A 5 24.12 10.05 60.03
C ASN A 5 24.45 10.64 58.66
N LEU A 6 25.48 11.51 58.61
CA LEU A 6 25.90 12.06 57.28
C LEU A 6 26.59 11.02 56.40
N PHE A 7 27.35 10.10 57.03
CA PHE A 7 28.03 9.02 56.30
C PHE A 7 27.04 7.97 55.77
N ILE A 8 25.99 7.66 56.52
CA ILE A 8 24.92 6.75 56.09
C ILE A 8 24.10 7.38 54.95
N LEU A 9 23.80 8.69 55.01
CA LEU A 9 23.09 9.40 53.96
C LEU A 9 23.90 9.47 52.66
N PHE A 10 25.22 9.70 52.75
CA PHE A 10 26.12 9.72 51.60
C PHE A 10 26.31 8.33 50.99
N SER A 11 26.36 7.28 51.83
CA SER A 11 26.43 5.89 51.37
C SER A 11 25.12 5.45 50.68
N PHE A 12 23.96 5.93 51.16
CA PHE A 12 22.67 5.64 50.53
C PHE A 12 22.49 6.36 49.20
N CYS A 13 22.97 7.60 49.06
CA CYS A 13 22.98 8.30 47.76
C CYS A 13 23.93 7.66 46.75
N PHE A 14 25.06 7.10 47.20
CA PHE A 14 25.97 6.38 46.28
C PHE A 14 25.41 5.03 45.83
N SER A 15 24.59 4.36 46.65
CA SER A 15 23.94 3.10 46.30
C SER A 15 22.82 3.25 45.30
N ILE A 16 22.16 4.42 45.21
CA ILE A 16 21.09 4.69 44.25
C ILE A 16 21.65 4.98 42.84
N ILE A 17 22.91 5.47 42.75
CA ILE A 17 23.56 5.78 41.47
C ILE A 17 24.01 4.51 40.73
N THR A 18 24.17 3.38 41.40
CA THR A 18 24.67 2.14 40.81
C THR A 18 23.60 1.24 40.20
N TRP A 19 22.31 1.54 40.36
CA TRP A 19 21.21 0.74 39.85
C TRP A 19 20.84 1.05 38.38
N GLY A 20 21.51 1.97 37.73
CA GLY A 20 21.22 2.42 36.40
C GLY A 20 22.23 2.07 35.32
N GLN A 21 23.32 1.36 35.61
CA GLN A 21 24.24 0.93 34.56
C GLN A 21 23.71 -0.34 33.90
N ALA A 22 23.11 -0.16 32.72
CA ALA A 22 22.76 -1.29 31.89
C ALA A 22 23.99 -2.19 31.68
N ASN A 23 23.88 -3.46 32.03
CA ASN A 23 24.97 -4.42 31.85
C ASN A 23 25.10 -4.82 30.40
N PHE A 24 25.73 -3.99 29.57
CA PHE A 24 25.93 -4.24 28.14
C PHE A 24 26.79 -5.48 27.85
N ALA A 25 27.60 -5.97 28.82
CA ALA A 25 28.33 -7.22 28.69
C ALA A 25 27.40 -8.43 28.51
N ALA A 26 26.17 -8.35 29.01
CA ALA A 26 25.15 -9.36 28.78
C ALA A 26 24.73 -9.44 27.30
N ILE A 27 24.73 -8.32 26.58
CA ILE A 27 24.42 -8.27 25.15
C ILE A 27 25.49 -9.00 24.35
N ASP A 28 26.77 -8.76 24.63
CA ASP A 28 27.87 -9.46 23.96
C ASP A 28 27.82 -10.98 24.19
N SER A 29 27.44 -11.39 25.40
CA SER A 29 27.27 -12.79 25.74
C SER A 29 26.10 -13.44 24.99
N LEU A 30 24.96 -12.73 24.89
CA LEU A 30 23.79 -13.20 24.13
C LEU A 30 24.11 -13.31 22.64
N ILE A 31 24.78 -12.32 22.06
CA ILE A 31 25.19 -12.35 20.64
C ILE A 31 26.04 -13.61 20.36
N LYS A 32 27.02 -13.89 21.23
CA LYS A 32 27.89 -15.05 21.04
C LYS A 32 27.18 -16.40 21.22
N LYS A 33 26.19 -16.44 22.13
CA LYS A 33 25.51 -17.68 22.50
C LYS A 33 24.34 -18.02 21.57
N GLU A 34 23.54 -17.03 21.22
CA GLU A 34 22.23 -17.28 20.58
C GLU A 34 22.25 -17.06 19.06
N LEU A 35 23.23 -16.31 18.52
CA LEU A 35 23.28 -16.12 17.06
C LEU A 35 23.93 -17.33 16.37
N PRO A 36 23.28 -17.84 15.31
CA PRO A 36 23.88 -18.87 14.47
C PRO A 36 25.24 -18.44 13.91
N GLN A 37 26.13 -19.39 13.71
CA GLN A 37 27.43 -19.12 13.11
C GLN A 37 27.26 -18.50 11.71
N GLY A 38 27.99 -17.43 11.43
CA GLY A 38 27.87 -16.68 10.17
C GLY A 38 26.82 -15.60 10.14
N SER A 39 26.02 -15.45 11.22
CA SER A 39 25.07 -14.34 11.33
C SER A 39 25.78 -12.99 11.41
N GLU A 40 25.20 -11.99 10.79
CA GLU A 40 25.65 -10.60 10.87
C GLU A 40 24.69 -9.77 11.72
N VAL A 41 25.24 -9.01 12.67
CA VAL A 41 24.47 -8.09 13.49
C VAL A 41 25.29 -6.82 13.72
N GLY A 42 24.61 -5.67 13.63
CA GLY A 42 25.10 -4.38 14.08
C GLY A 42 24.14 -3.83 15.13
N ILE A 43 24.65 -3.29 16.21
CA ILE A 43 23.83 -2.72 17.29
C ILE A 43 24.38 -1.35 17.66
N SER A 44 23.48 -0.35 17.75
CA SER A 44 23.77 0.95 18.34
C SER A 44 22.66 1.30 19.31
N VAL A 45 23.01 1.57 20.54
CA VAL A 45 22.09 2.02 21.59
C VAL A 45 22.42 3.47 21.94
N TYR A 46 21.47 4.35 21.71
CA TYR A 46 21.62 5.78 21.91
C TYR A 46 20.60 6.29 22.94
N ASP A 47 21.09 7.02 23.92
CA ASP A 47 20.25 7.71 24.92
C ASP A 47 19.82 9.06 24.35
N LEU A 48 18.55 9.20 24.02
CA LEU A 48 17.98 10.42 23.46
C LEU A 48 17.97 11.58 24.46
N THR A 49 17.81 11.28 25.77
CA THR A 49 17.77 12.27 26.83
C THR A 49 19.17 12.80 27.12
N ALA A 50 20.13 11.90 27.37
CA ALA A 50 21.52 12.25 27.60
C ALA A 50 22.29 12.59 26.33
N ARG A 51 21.70 12.39 25.16
CA ARG A 51 22.29 12.62 23.81
C ARG A 51 23.65 11.95 23.64
N LYS A 52 23.76 10.70 24.07
CA LYS A 52 25.02 9.95 23.99
C LYS A 52 24.79 8.49 23.60
N THR A 53 25.78 7.95 22.92
CA THR A 53 25.82 6.51 22.65
C THR A 53 26.15 5.76 23.94
N LEU A 54 25.35 4.76 24.28
CA LEU A 54 25.54 3.91 25.44
C LEU A 54 26.27 2.61 25.10
N TYR A 55 26.03 2.06 23.92
CA TYR A 55 26.60 0.78 23.48
C TYR A 55 26.65 0.70 21.97
N THR A 56 27.73 0.12 21.42
CA THR A 56 27.86 -0.20 20.01
C THR A 56 28.46 -1.59 19.84
N TYR A 57 28.00 -2.29 18.81
CA TYR A 57 28.56 -3.56 18.37
C TYR A 57 28.51 -3.60 16.86
N ARG A 58 29.68 -3.56 16.19
CA ARG A 58 29.79 -3.57 14.72
C ARG A 58 28.86 -2.60 14.00
N ASP A 59 28.55 -1.48 14.61
CA ASP A 59 27.60 -0.46 14.15
C ASP A 59 28.06 0.29 12.88
N THR A 60 29.35 0.21 12.55
CA THR A 60 29.91 0.76 11.31
C THR A 60 29.89 -0.22 10.14
N LYS A 61 29.45 -1.46 10.36
CA LYS A 61 29.37 -2.46 9.29
C LYS A 61 28.15 -2.18 8.41
N LEU A 62 28.37 -2.12 7.09
CA LEU A 62 27.27 -2.01 6.14
C LEU A 62 26.36 -3.23 6.20
N SER A 63 25.09 -2.97 6.37
CA SER A 63 24.03 -3.99 6.42
C SER A 63 22.90 -3.64 5.47
N ARG A 64 22.14 -4.62 5.01
CA ARG A 64 20.94 -4.39 4.22
C ARG A 64 19.85 -3.81 5.13
N PRO A 65 19.36 -2.59 4.88
CA PRO A 65 18.40 -1.94 5.77
C PRO A 65 17.02 -2.57 5.71
N ALA A 66 16.68 -3.27 4.62
CA ALA A 66 15.33 -3.80 4.38
C ALA A 66 14.25 -2.74 4.68
N SER A 67 13.16 -3.10 5.37
CA SER A 67 12.05 -2.19 5.67
C SER A 67 12.40 -1.00 6.57
N THR A 68 13.59 -0.95 7.18
CA THR A 68 14.03 0.26 7.90
C THR A 68 14.29 1.44 6.98
N MET A 69 14.47 1.20 5.66
CA MET A 69 14.51 2.28 4.66
C MET A 69 13.24 3.13 4.63
N LYS A 70 12.09 2.56 4.98
CA LYS A 70 10.81 3.27 5.05
C LYS A 70 10.83 4.44 6.03
N LEU A 71 11.66 4.36 7.09
CA LEU A 71 11.90 5.48 8.01
C LEU A 71 12.41 6.72 7.29
N LEU A 72 13.35 6.57 6.35
CA LEU A 72 13.89 7.70 5.60
C LEU A 72 12.83 8.37 4.73
N THR A 73 12.02 7.56 4.02
CA THR A 73 10.91 8.07 3.21
C THR A 73 9.90 8.82 4.08
N THR A 74 9.50 8.23 5.22
CA THR A 74 8.53 8.83 6.14
C THR A 74 9.04 10.11 6.78
N ILE A 75 10.28 10.12 7.30
CA ILE A 75 10.88 11.31 7.89
C ILE A 75 11.00 12.42 6.86
N THR A 76 11.42 12.10 5.63
CA THR A 76 11.51 13.07 4.53
C THR A 76 10.15 13.69 4.22
N ALA A 77 9.08 12.88 4.21
CA ALA A 77 7.73 13.38 3.99
C ALA A 77 7.28 14.33 5.11
N LEU A 78 7.46 13.93 6.38
CA LEU A 78 7.07 14.72 7.55
C LEU A 78 7.87 16.02 7.71
N ALA A 79 9.10 16.07 7.21
CA ALA A 79 9.94 17.27 7.28
C ALA A 79 9.57 18.36 6.23
N ARG A 80 8.65 18.08 5.31
CA ARG A 80 8.26 19.03 4.26
C ARG A 80 7.13 19.95 4.72
N PRO A 81 7.09 21.19 4.18
CA PRO A 81 5.99 22.13 4.48
C PRO A 81 4.60 21.65 4.03
N ASP A 82 4.56 20.76 3.05
CA ASP A 82 3.36 20.19 2.45
C ASP A 82 3.05 18.76 2.95
N ALA A 83 3.54 18.43 4.16
CA ALA A 83 3.39 17.10 4.77
C ALA A 83 1.93 16.66 4.94
N ASP A 84 1.03 17.60 5.21
CA ASP A 84 -0.38 17.33 5.51
C ASP A 84 -1.29 17.29 4.27
N GLU A 85 -0.77 17.59 3.07
CA GLU A 85 -1.61 17.53 1.88
C GLU A 85 -2.03 16.09 1.58
N PRO A 86 -3.35 15.79 1.43
CA PRO A 86 -3.83 14.42 1.21
C PRO A 86 -3.42 13.86 -0.16
N PHE A 87 -3.46 12.55 -0.30
CA PHE A 87 -3.51 11.89 -1.60
C PHE A 87 -4.90 12.14 -2.20
N ARG A 88 -4.98 12.43 -3.52
CA ARG A 88 -6.24 12.79 -4.17
C ARG A 88 -6.49 11.91 -5.37
N THR A 89 -7.71 11.40 -5.48
CA THR A 89 -8.24 10.82 -6.71
C THR A 89 -9.43 11.67 -7.13
N GLU A 90 -9.42 12.16 -8.35
CA GLU A 90 -10.40 13.12 -8.84
C GLU A 90 -11.09 12.64 -10.11
N VAL A 91 -12.37 13.00 -10.26
CA VAL A 91 -13.13 12.77 -11.50
C VAL A 91 -13.50 14.12 -12.10
N TRP A 92 -13.11 14.32 -13.34
CA TRP A 92 -13.34 15.53 -14.08
C TRP A 92 -14.11 15.23 -15.36
N TYR A 93 -14.90 16.17 -15.86
CA TYR A 93 -15.40 16.11 -17.22
C TYR A 93 -15.03 17.34 -18.03
N LYS A 94 -14.96 17.16 -19.34
CA LYS A 94 -14.81 18.21 -20.36
C LYS A 94 -15.91 18.04 -21.38
N GLY A 95 -16.74 19.09 -21.55
CA GLY A 95 -17.84 19.05 -22.48
C GLY A 95 -19.06 19.79 -21.93
N THR A 96 -20.23 19.46 -22.49
CA THR A 96 -21.51 20.06 -22.11
C THR A 96 -22.49 18.97 -21.71
N ILE A 97 -23.33 19.29 -20.73
CA ILE A 97 -24.48 18.45 -20.38
C ILE A 97 -25.71 19.10 -21.02
N GLU A 98 -26.31 18.38 -21.95
CA GLU A 98 -27.52 18.81 -22.67
C GLU A 98 -28.63 17.80 -22.42
N HIS A 99 -29.72 18.24 -21.80
CA HIS A 99 -30.79 17.40 -21.31
C HIS A 99 -30.25 16.39 -20.30
N ASP A 100 -30.21 15.11 -20.61
CA ASP A 100 -29.70 14.02 -19.78
C ASP A 100 -28.39 13.39 -20.33
N THR A 101 -27.75 14.08 -21.28
CA THR A 101 -26.60 13.56 -22.00
C THR A 101 -25.36 14.41 -21.78
N LEU A 102 -24.29 13.81 -21.26
CA LEU A 102 -22.96 14.42 -21.27
C LEU A 102 -22.31 14.18 -22.64
N ARG A 103 -22.10 15.29 -23.39
CA ARG A 103 -21.36 15.33 -24.65
C ARG A 103 -19.93 15.79 -24.38
N GLY A 104 -19.02 14.85 -24.25
CA GLY A 104 -17.64 15.11 -23.86
C GLY A 104 -17.06 13.95 -23.09
N ASP A 105 -15.88 14.12 -22.52
CA ASP A 105 -15.10 13.05 -21.93
C ASP A 105 -15.03 13.19 -20.41
N ILE A 106 -14.96 12.04 -19.73
CA ILE A 106 -14.69 11.96 -18.28
C ILE A 106 -13.24 11.53 -18.09
N TYR A 107 -12.56 12.14 -17.11
CA TYR A 107 -11.19 11.83 -16.71
C TYR A 107 -11.15 11.45 -15.25
N VAL A 108 -10.58 10.29 -14.94
CA VAL A 108 -10.28 9.85 -13.58
C VAL A 108 -8.79 10.06 -13.34
N VAL A 109 -8.44 11.05 -12.52
CA VAL A 109 -7.06 11.47 -12.28
C VAL A 109 -6.54 10.78 -11.03
N GLY A 110 -5.56 9.89 -11.19
CA GLY A 110 -4.95 9.16 -10.09
C GLY A 110 -3.87 9.95 -9.37
N GLY A 111 -3.98 10.05 -8.05
CA GLY A 111 -2.99 10.67 -7.17
C GLY A 111 -2.13 9.68 -6.42
N PHE A 112 -2.14 8.42 -6.82
CA PHE A 112 -1.41 7.33 -6.19
C PHE A 112 -1.79 7.12 -4.73
N ASP A 113 -3.09 7.18 -4.42
CA ASP A 113 -3.63 6.81 -3.12
C ASP A 113 -3.52 5.28 -2.91
N PRO A 114 -2.66 4.80 -2.00
CA PRO A 114 -2.48 3.37 -1.78
C PRO A 114 -3.58 2.75 -0.90
N GLU A 115 -4.38 3.58 -0.22
CA GLU A 115 -5.45 3.14 0.67
C GLU A 115 -6.84 3.22 0.02
N PHE A 116 -6.90 3.57 -1.28
CA PHE A 116 -8.16 3.69 -2.01
C PHE A 116 -8.88 2.34 -2.12
N ASP A 117 -10.08 2.29 -1.58
CA ASP A 117 -10.90 1.07 -1.45
C ASP A 117 -12.35 1.26 -1.93
N ASP A 118 -13.26 0.41 -1.44
CA ASP A 118 -14.69 0.47 -1.74
C ASP A 118 -15.36 1.76 -1.26
N GLU A 119 -14.90 2.35 -0.15
CA GLU A 119 -15.45 3.61 0.37
C GLU A 119 -15.13 4.74 -0.61
N GLY A 120 -13.87 4.88 -0.99
CA GLY A 120 -13.44 5.88 -1.98
C GLY A 120 -14.09 5.68 -3.35
N MET A 121 -14.16 4.43 -3.83
CA MET A 121 -14.79 4.12 -5.11
C MET A 121 -16.29 4.45 -5.11
N ASN A 122 -17.00 4.10 -4.05
CA ASN A 122 -18.42 4.42 -3.93
C ASN A 122 -18.64 5.93 -3.81
N ALA A 123 -17.83 6.64 -3.02
CA ALA A 123 -17.92 8.09 -2.89
C ALA A 123 -17.77 8.79 -4.25
N LEU A 124 -16.75 8.42 -5.03
CA LEU A 124 -16.58 9.01 -6.38
C LEU A 124 -17.77 8.71 -7.29
N VAL A 125 -18.29 7.49 -7.28
CA VAL A 125 -19.44 7.12 -8.12
C VAL A 125 -20.70 7.87 -7.68
N GLU A 126 -20.98 7.94 -6.37
CA GLU A 126 -22.16 8.64 -5.85
C GLU A 126 -22.11 10.15 -6.16
N GLU A 127 -20.94 10.78 -6.11
CA GLU A 127 -20.80 12.19 -6.50
C GLU A 127 -21.03 12.37 -8.01
N VAL A 128 -20.46 11.51 -8.85
CA VAL A 128 -20.63 11.58 -10.32
C VAL A 128 -22.09 11.48 -10.73
N ILE A 129 -22.87 10.58 -10.13
CA ILE A 129 -24.28 10.39 -10.47
C ILE A 129 -25.19 11.55 -9.99
N THR A 130 -24.68 12.48 -9.17
CA THR A 130 -25.45 13.70 -8.84
C THR A 130 -25.55 14.67 -10.02
N PHE A 131 -24.68 14.54 -11.02
CA PHE A 131 -24.73 15.38 -12.22
C PHE A 131 -25.89 14.98 -13.11
N PRO A 132 -26.56 15.94 -13.76
CA PRO A 132 -27.82 15.69 -14.46
C PRO A 132 -27.61 15.05 -15.84
N PHE A 133 -27.03 13.84 -15.89
CA PHE A 133 -26.93 13.03 -17.12
C PHE A 133 -27.09 11.55 -16.79
N SER A 134 -27.70 10.82 -17.71
CA SER A 134 -27.79 9.37 -17.67
C SER A 134 -27.10 8.70 -18.88
N VAL A 135 -26.68 9.50 -19.87
CA VAL A 135 -26.00 9.02 -21.07
C VAL A 135 -24.68 9.73 -21.26
N LEU A 136 -23.60 8.98 -21.45
CA LEU A 136 -22.30 9.51 -21.83
C LEU A 136 -22.07 9.32 -23.34
N LYS A 137 -21.95 10.43 -24.07
CA LYS A 137 -21.54 10.49 -25.47
C LYS A 137 -20.10 11.00 -25.55
N GLY A 138 -19.16 10.15 -25.19
CA GLY A 138 -17.73 10.42 -25.13
C GLY A 138 -16.99 9.23 -24.54
N ASN A 139 -15.79 9.46 -24.05
CA ASN A 139 -14.93 8.43 -23.51
C ASN A 139 -14.71 8.64 -22.01
N ILE A 140 -14.22 7.59 -21.36
CA ILE A 140 -13.70 7.68 -20.00
C ILE A 140 -12.21 7.41 -20.06
N TYR A 141 -11.41 8.32 -19.52
CA TYR A 141 -9.95 8.22 -19.49
C TYR A 141 -9.46 8.10 -18.05
N GLY A 142 -8.52 7.17 -17.82
CA GLY A 142 -7.73 7.12 -16.62
C GLY A 142 -6.43 7.92 -16.80
N ASP A 143 -6.18 8.91 -15.97
CA ASP A 143 -4.90 9.62 -15.96
C ASP A 143 -3.95 8.97 -14.96
N ILE A 144 -2.95 8.29 -15.47
CA ILE A 144 -1.85 7.66 -14.72
C ILE A 144 -0.52 8.38 -14.95
N SER A 145 -0.56 9.60 -15.48
CA SER A 145 0.64 10.34 -15.92
C SER A 145 1.54 10.80 -14.76
N MET A 146 1.09 10.67 -13.51
CA MET A 146 1.91 10.97 -12.33
C MET A 146 3.14 10.06 -12.21
N LYS A 147 3.10 8.85 -12.77
CA LYS A 147 4.17 7.86 -12.69
C LYS A 147 4.57 7.38 -14.09
N ASP A 148 5.84 6.98 -14.23
CA ASP A 148 6.31 6.25 -15.42
C ASP A 148 5.64 4.87 -15.56
N SER A 149 5.89 4.21 -16.69
CA SER A 149 5.32 2.89 -17.00
C SER A 149 6.01 1.71 -16.29
N LEU A 150 6.87 1.96 -15.31
CA LEU A 150 7.49 0.90 -14.52
C LEU A 150 6.55 0.48 -13.39
N TYR A 151 5.97 -0.69 -13.52
CA TYR A 151 4.97 -1.20 -12.59
C TYR A 151 5.54 -1.76 -11.29
N TRP A 152 6.86 -1.94 -11.20
CA TRP A 152 7.50 -2.54 -10.03
C TRP A 152 8.58 -1.63 -9.46
N GLY A 153 8.75 -1.71 -8.16
CA GLY A 153 9.84 -1.05 -7.45
C GLY A 153 11.19 -1.63 -7.83
N SER A 154 12.23 -0.82 -7.70
CA SER A 154 13.60 -1.27 -7.99
C SER A 154 14.01 -2.40 -7.04
N GLY A 155 14.51 -3.48 -7.61
CA GLY A 155 14.96 -4.66 -6.85
C GLY A 155 13.84 -5.67 -6.51
N TRP A 156 12.61 -5.43 -6.94
CA TRP A 156 11.55 -6.45 -6.85
C TRP A 156 11.83 -7.58 -7.85
N ALA A 157 11.64 -8.82 -7.41
CA ALA A 157 11.86 -9.98 -8.26
C ALA A 157 10.57 -10.35 -9.02
N TRP A 158 10.69 -10.74 -10.28
CA TRP A 158 9.54 -11.08 -11.11
C TRP A 158 8.73 -12.27 -10.57
N ASP A 159 9.40 -13.18 -9.86
CA ASP A 159 8.81 -14.39 -9.28
C ASP A 159 8.17 -14.18 -7.91
N ASP A 160 8.22 -12.96 -7.37
CA ASP A 160 7.40 -12.56 -6.23
C ASP A 160 5.92 -12.40 -6.61
N THR A 161 5.62 -12.19 -7.91
CA THR A 161 4.25 -12.27 -8.44
C THR A 161 3.77 -13.75 -8.39
N PRO A 162 2.53 -14.04 -7.94
CA PRO A 162 1.38 -13.14 -7.78
C PRO A 162 1.12 -12.66 -6.34
N SER A 163 2.13 -12.55 -5.52
CA SER A 163 1.97 -12.14 -4.11
C SER A 163 1.38 -10.75 -3.98
N SER A 164 0.55 -10.55 -2.96
CA SER A 164 -0.11 -9.26 -2.65
C SER A 164 0.88 -8.16 -2.29
N PHE A 165 2.05 -8.50 -1.73
CA PHE A 165 3.09 -7.52 -1.39
C PHE A 165 3.85 -6.97 -2.60
N GLN A 166 3.57 -7.48 -3.83
CA GLN A 166 4.12 -7.00 -5.09
C GLN A 166 2.99 -6.60 -6.06
N PRO A 167 2.21 -5.55 -5.76
CA PRO A 167 1.20 -5.06 -6.67
C PRO A 167 1.81 -4.39 -7.90
N TYR A 168 1.04 -4.24 -8.97
CA TYR A 168 1.39 -3.40 -10.11
C TYR A 168 1.20 -1.94 -9.73
N LEU A 169 2.29 -1.21 -9.53
CA LEU A 169 2.29 0.19 -9.08
C LEU A 169 1.65 1.11 -10.13
N SER A 170 0.62 1.84 -9.74
CA SER A 170 -0.07 2.79 -10.61
C SER A 170 -0.64 3.96 -9.80
N PRO A 171 -0.74 5.16 -10.38
CA PRO A 171 -1.47 6.27 -9.76
C PRO A 171 -2.96 5.98 -9.50
N LEU A 172 -3.56 5.06 -10.23
CA LEU A 172 -4.91 4.54 -9.98
C LEU A 172 -4.80 3.15 -9.34
N MET A 173 -4.83 3.13 -8.01
CA MET A 173 -4.84 1.92 -7.19
C MET A 173 -6.25 1.71 -6.62
N TYR A 174 -6.65 0.44 -6.51
CA TYR A 174 -7.90 0.03 -5.88
C TYR A 174 -7.66 -1.25 -5.11
N HIS A 175 -8.01 -1.26 -3.80
CA HIS A 175 -7.69 -2.36 -2.88
C HIS A 175 -6.24 -2.82 -2.98
N LYS A 176 -5.30 -1.87 -3.02
CA LYS A 176 -3.86 -2.15 -3.13
C LYS A 176 -3.48 -3.00 -4.36
N GLY A 177 -4.32 -3.03 -5.41
CA GLY A 177 -4.12 -3.88 -6.58
C GLY A 177 -4.22 -5.37 -6.30
N MET A 178 -5.02 -5.77 -5.33
CA MET A 178 -5.18 -7.17 -4.94
C MET A 178 -6.63 -7.57 -4.67
N VAL A 179 -6.86 -8.87 -4.62
CA VAL A 179 -8.13 -9.49 -4.22
C VAL A 179 -7.89 -10.38 -3.02
N LYS A 180 -8.63 -10.14 -1.96
CA LYS A 180 -8.69 -10.97 -0.77
C LYS A 180 -9.75 -12.05 -0.94
N VAL A 181 -9.37 -13.29 -0.69
CA VAL A 181 -10.23 -14.46 -0.81
C VAL A 181 -10.46 -15.07 0.55
N THR A 182 -11.73 -15.19 0.94
CA THR A 182 -12.12 -15.95 2.13
C THR A 182 -12.74 -17.27 1.69
N ALA A 183 -12.23 -18.38 2.21
CA ALA A 183 -12.73 -19.73 1.98
C ALA A 183 -13.31 -20.30 3.29
N VAL A 184 -14.54 -20.79 3.22
CA VAL A 184 -15.23 -21.45 4.34
C VAL A 184 -15.56 -22.87 3.91
N PRO A 185 -15.34 -23.90 4.76
CA PRO A 185 -15.64 -25.30 4.42
C PRO A 185 -17.06 -25.45 3.86
N GLY A 186 -17.21 -26.34 2.90
CA GLY A 186 -18.52 -26.81 2.42
C GLY A 186 -19.26 -27.64 3.48
N ALA A 187 -20.46 -28.10 3.15
CA ALA A 187 -21.32 -28.80 4.08
C ALA A 187 -20.78 -30.17 4.50
N THR A 188 -20.15 -30.88 3.57
CA THR A 188 -19.63 -32.23 3.81
C THR A 188 -18.17 -32.36 3.39
N ARG A 189 -17.50 -33.37 3.94
CA ARG A 189 -16.12 -33.68 3.60
C ARG A 189 -16.01 -34.05 2.10
N GLY A 190 -15.14 -33.37 1.40
CA GLY A 190 -14.92 -33.54 -0.04
C GLY A 190 -15.58 -32.45 -0.90
N ASP A 191 -16.55 -31.72 -0.37
CA ASP A 191 -17.16 -30.60 -1.06
C ASP A 191 -16.13 -29.49 -1.33
N SER A 192 -16.35 -28.68 -2.35
CA SER A 192 -15.61 -27.46 -2.55
C SER A 192 -15.96 -26.46 -1.43
N ALA A 193 -14.97 -25.67 -0.99
CA ALA A 193 -15.22 -24.57 -0.07
C ALA A 193 -16.10 -23.49 -0.72
N ARG A 194 -16.86 -22.77 0.10
CA ARG A 194 -17.56 -21.57 -0.31
C ARG A 194 -16.57 -20.41 -0.28
N LEU A 195 -16.49 -19.68 -1.38
CA LEU A 195 -15.56 -18.57 -1.55
C LEU A 195 -16.29 -17.24 -1.56
N SER A 196 -15.68 -16.22 -0.96
CA SER A 196 -16.04 -14.83 -1.11
C SER A 196 -14.80 -14.00 -1.43
N PHE A 197 -15.00 -12.93 -2.19
CA PHE A 197 -13.93 -12.09 -2.74
C PHE A 197 -14.15 -10.64 -2.37
N GLU A 198 -13.08 -9.96 -2.02
CA GLU A 198 -13.06 -8.54 -1.65
C GLU A 198 -11.88 -7.86 -2.36
N PRO A 199 -12.15 -6.84 -3.20
CA PRO A 199 -13.46 -6.37 -3.65
C PRO A 199 -14.11 -7.33 -4.63
N SER A 200 -15.44 -7.25 -4.79
CA SER A 200 -16.17 -7.93 -5.86
C SER A 200 -16.11 -7.09 -7.15
N SER A 201 -15.68 -7.68 -8.25
CA SER A 201 -15.61 -7.03 -9.56
C SER A 201 -15.65 -8.09 -10.68
N SER A 202 -16.16 -7.74 -11.84
CA SER A 202 -16.09 -8.58 -13.02
C SER A 202 -14.73 -8.53 -13.76
N TYR A 203 -13.75 -7.78 -13.21
CA TYR A 203 -12.41 -7.69 -13.76
C TYR A 203 -11.64 -9.00 -13.72
N TYR A 204 -11.95 -9.87 -12.78
CA TYR A 204 -11.33 -11.18 -12.63
C TYR A 204 -12.38 -12.30 -12.68
N THR A 205 -11.93 -13.48 -13.07
CA THR A 205 -12.70 -14.73 -12.97
C THR A 205 -12.09 -15.62 -11.90
N MET A 206 -12.77 -16.70 -11.52
CA MET A 206 -12.24 -17.60 -10.49
C MET A 206 -12.43 -19.07 -10.87
N THR A 207 -11.47 -19.89 -10.45
CA THR A 207 -11.53 -21.35 -10.45
C THR A 207 -11.39 -21.86 -9.02
N ASN A 208 -12.36 -22.65 -8.58
CA ASN A 208 -12.39 -23.21 -7.24
C ASN A 208 -11.98 -24.70 -7.27
N GLU A 209 -10.75 -24.99 -6.86
CA GLU A 209 -10.17 -26.35 -6.76
C GLU A 209 -10.05 -26.80 -5.29
N THR A 210 -10.70 -26.10 -4.36
CA THR A 210 -10.63 -26.43 -2.94
C THR A 210 -11.40 -27.69 -2.60
N LYS A 211 -11.01 -28.32 -1.49
CA LYS A 211 -11.76 -29.44 -0.89
C LYS A 211 -11.91 -29.23 0.62
N THR A 212 -13.09 -29.51 1.12
CA THR A 212 -13.38 -29.55 2.57
C THR A 212 -12.75 -30.81 3.16
N ARG A 213 -11.53 -30.65 3.69
CA ARG A 213 -10.72 -31.71 4.29
C ARG A 213 -9.77 -31.14 5.33
N THR A 214 -9.13 -32.03 6.11
CA THR A 214 -8.07 -31.62 7.04
C THR A 214 -6.91 -30.92 6.30
N SER A 215 -6.38 -29.89 6.90
CA SER A 215 -5.29 -29.06 6.31
C SER A 215 -4.00 -29.85 6.04
N SER A 216 -3.77 -30.94 6.79
CA SER A 216 -2.63 -31.84 6.59
C SER A 216 -2.60 -32.55 5.23
N ALA A 217 -3.74 -32.65 4.54
CA ALA A 217 -3.83 -33.32 3.25
C ALA A 217 -3.50 -32.41 2.03
N GLY A 218 -3.22 -31.13 2.25
CA GLY A 218 -2.85 -30.17 1.21
C GLY A 218 -2.99 -28.73 1.67
N LYS A 219 -2.01 -27.89 1.38
CA LYS A 219 -1.99 -26.48 1.80
C LYS A 219 -3.00 -25.66 1.01
N PHE A 220 -3.77 -24.81 1.69
CA PHE A 220 -4.60 -23.79 1.05
C PHE A 220 -3.70 -22.79 0.32
N SER A 221 -4.10 -22.43 -0.90
CA SER A 221 -3.38 -21.48 -1.75
C SER A 221 -4.34 -20.65 -2.59
N VAL A 222 -3.99 -19.40 -2.78
CA VAL A 222 -4.63 -18.48 -3.72
C VAL A 222 -3.55 -18.03 -4.70
N SER A 223 -3.85 -18.10 -5.99
CA SER A 223 -2.96 -17.70 -7.06
C SER A 223 -3.79 -17.18 -8.25
N ARG A 224 -3.14 -16.84 -9.35
CA ARG A 224 -3.76 -16.51 -10.63
C ARG A 224 -2.90 -17.00 -11.80
N GLY A 225 -3.38 -16.89 -13.02
CA GLY A 225 -2.60 -17.19 -14.24
C GLY A 225 -1.52 -16.13 -14.51
N TRP A 226 -0.60 -15.91 -13.56
CA TRP A 226 0.32 -14.78 -13.55
C TRP A 226 1.39 -14.84 -14.65
N LEU A 227 1.80 -16.03 -15.07
CA LEU A 227 2.79 -16.19 -16.16
C LEU A 227 2.28 -15.64 -17.49
N GLU A 228 0.96 -15.70 -17.72
CA GLU A 228 0.30 -15.16 -18.91
C GLU A 228 -0.38 -13.81 -18.65
N ASN A 229 -0.10 -13.18 -17.52
CA ASN A 229 -0.76 -11.93 -17.09
C ASN A 229 -2.30 -12.03 -17.05
N LYS A 230 -2.84 -13.23 -16.75
CA LYS A 230 -4.28 -13.44 -16.65
C LYS A 230 -4.79 -13.15 -15.23
N ASN A 231 -6.03 -12.68 -15.15
CA ASN A 231 -6.77 -12.44 -13.92
C ASN A 231 -7.83 -13.53 -13.64
N ASN A 232 -7.55 -14.78 -14.01
CA ASN A 232 -8.30 -15.90 -13.49
C ASN A 232 -7.68 -16.33 -12.15
N LEU A 233 -8.39 -16.13 -11.07
CA LEU A 233 -7.96 -16.51 -9.73
C LEU A 233 -8.13 -18.03 -9.56
N ILE A 234 -7.13 -18.69 -9.00
CA ILE A 234 -7.13 -20.13 -8.73
C ILE A 234 -7.04 -20.31 -7.22
N VAL A 235 -8.11 -20.83 -6.63
CA VAL A 235 -8.18 -21.12 -5.19
C VAL A 235 -8.13 -22.62 -5.01
N SER A 236 -7.11 -23.13 -4.36
CA SER A 236 -6.84 -24.57 -4.27
C SER A 236 -6.48 -25.00 -2.86
N GLY A 237 -6.36 -26.35 -2.67
CA GLY A 237 -5.97 -26.96 -1.42
C GLY A 237 -7.11 -27.28 -0.47
N ASN A 238 -6.79 -27.64 0.76
CA ASN A 238 -7.78 -28.14 1.71
C ASN A 238 -8.19 -27.08 2.73
N VAL A 239 -9.50 -27.00 2.95
CA VAL A 239 -10.16 -26.03 3.84
C VAL A 239 -10.87 -26.82 4.92
N GLU A 240 -10.26 -26.93 6.10
CA GLU A 240 -10.83 -27.53 7.30
C GLU A 240 -11.59 -26.50 8.15
N ASN A 241 -11.02 -25.30 8.22
CA ASN A 241 -11.55 -24.13 8.91
C ASN A 241 -11.51 -22.94 7.97
N ARG A 242 -12.12 -21.81 8.35
CA ARG A 242 -12.02 -20.57 7.59
C ARG A 242 -10.57 -20.25 7.25
N ARG A 243 -10.30 -20.00 5.97
CA ARG A 243 -9.00 -19.58 5.44
C ARG A 243 -9.14 -18.23 4.75
N ILE A 244 -8.09 -17.45 4.82
CA ILE A 244 -7.96 -16.18 4.11
C ILE A 244 -6.65 -16.26 3.33
N GLY A 245 -6.69 -15.79 2.10
CA GLY A 245 -5.53 -15.58 1.26
C GLY A 245 -5.77 -14.38 0.37
N ASP A 246 -4.73 -13.85 -0.22
CA ASP A 246 -4.78 -12.73 -1.13
C ASP A 246 -3.90 -12.97 -2.34
N VAL A 247 -4.13 -12.23 -3.39
CA VAL A 247 -3.40 -12.32 -4.64
C VAL A 247 -3.46 -10.97 -5.35
N ASN A 248 -2.34 -10.53 -5.95
CA ASN A 248 -2.36 -9.34 -6.78
C ASN A 248 -3.16 -9.56 -8.07
N VAL A 249 -3.63 -8.48 -8.67
CA VAL A 249 -4.19 -8.50 -10.03
C VAL A 249 -3.16 -7.95 -11.02
N TYR A 250 -3.24 -8.43 -12.26
CA TYR A 250 -2.51 -7.81 -13.36
C TYR A 250 -3.16 -6.48 -13.72
N SER A 251 -2.33 -5.42 -13.85
CA SER A 251 -2.78 -4.08 -14.22
C SER A 251 -3.74 -3.44 -13.20
N SER A 252 -3.17 -2.83 -12.14
CA SER A 252 -3.95 -2.15 -11.10
C SER A 252 -4.81 -1.01 -11.66
N GLN A 253 -4.30 -0.25 -12.66
CA GLN A 253 -5.06 0.81 -13.29
C GLN A 253 -6.28 0.28 -14.06
N ASP A 254 -6.15 -0.86 -14.74
CA ASP A 254 -7.28 -1.45 -15.42
C ASP A 254 -8.32 -1.99 -14.43
N PHE A 255 -7.85 -2.55 -13.31
CA PHE A 255 -8.74 -3.00 -12.23
C PHE A 255 -9.55 -1.83 -11.66
N PHE A 256 -8.89 -0.69 -11.42
CA PHE A 256 -9.56 0.53 -10.97
C PHE A 256 -10.60 1.02 -12.00
N MET A 257 -10.17 1.24 -13.23
CA MET A 257 -11.01 1.81 -14.28
C MET A 257 -12.17 0.89 -14.66
N HIS A 258 -11.92 -0.41 -14.75
CA HIS A 258 -12.97 -1.39 -15.00
C HIS A 258 -14.05 -1.33 -13.92
N THR A 259 -13.64 -1.35 -12.64
CA THR A 259 -14.58 -1.32 -11.51
C THR A 259 -15.33 0.02 -11.44
N PHE A 260 -14.67 1.13 -11.71
CA PHE A 260 -15.32 2.44 -11.76
C PHE A 260 -16.41 2.49 -12.82
N VAL A 261 -16.10 2.07 -14.05
CA VAL A 261 -17.08 2.03 -15.17
C VAL A 261 -18.19 1.03 -14.90
N GLU A 262 -17.88 -0.14 -14.33
CA GLU A 262 -18.86 -1.15 -13.92
C GLU A 262 -19.86 -0.55 -12.91
N ARG A 263 -19.38 0.18 -11.89
CA ARG A 263 -20.26 0.80 -10.89
C ARG A 263 -21.11 1.92 -11.47
N LEU A 264 -20.58 2.75 -12.35
CA LEU A 264 -21.38 3.77 -13.05
C LEU A 264 -22.51 3.13 -13.87
N ARG A 265 -22.22 2.07 -14.61
CA ARG A 265 -23.23 1.31 -15.35
C ARG A 265 -24.29 0.71 -14.43
N ASN A 266 -23.89 0.15 -13.30
CA ASN A 266 -24.80 -0.40 -12.29
C ASN A 266 -25.70 0.67 -11.66
N LYS A 267 -25.27 1.94 -11.67
CA LYS A 267 -26.06 3.11 -11.24
C LYS A 267 -26.93 3.70 -12.36
N GLY A 268 -26.96 3.08 -13.54
CA GLY A 268 -27.83 3.45 -14.65
C GLY A 268 -27.23 4.44 -15.66
N ILE A 269 -25.92 4.71 -15.58
CA ILE A 269 -25.26 5.53 -16.60
C ILE A 269 -25.00 4.68 -17.86
N GLU A 270 -25.58 5.08 -19.00
CA GLU A 270 -25.32 4.45 -20.29
C GLU A 270 -23.95 4.89 -20.81
N ILE A 271 -23.02 3.94 -20.89
CA ILE A 271 -21.65 4.14 -21.35
C ILE A 271 -21.39 3.16 -22.48
N SER A 272 -21.31 3.67 -23.72
CA SER A 272 -21.15 2.83 -24.93
C SER A 272 -19.69 2.47 -25.19
N ASN A 273 -18.75 3.33 -24.80
CA ASN A 273 -17.33 3.15 -25.07
C ASN A 273 -16.62 2.39 -23.92
N HIS A 274 -15.46 1.82 -24.24
CA HIS A 274 -14.52 1.32 -23.27
C HIS A 274 -13.71 2.51 -22.71
N TYR A 275 -13.13 2.33 -21.51
CA TYR A 275 -12.17 3.30 -20.99
C TYR A 275 -10.82 3.17 -21.73
N ALA A 276 -10.03 4.24 -21.68
CA ALA A 276 -8.67 4.29 -22.16
C ALA A 276 -7.79 5.06 -21.16
N PHE A 277 -6.51 5.23 -21.45
CA PHE A 277 -5.60 6.00 -20.62
C PHE A 277 -5.08 7.19 -21.41
N ASP A 278 -5.24 8.39 -20.83
CA ASP A 278 -4.70 9.64 -21.36
C ASP A 278 -4.49 10.63 -20.23
N SER A 279 -3.57 11.58 -20.42
CA SER A 279 -3.25 12.57 -19.41
C SER A 279 -4.26 13.72 -19.41
N PHE A 280 -4.82 14.00 -18.24
CA PHE A 280 -5.71 15.11 -18.02
C PHE A 280 -4.95 16.45 -17.99
N ARG A 281 -5.47 17.43 -18.71
CA ARG A 281 -5.06 18.84 -18.63
C ARG A 281 -6.29 19.68 -18.41
N SER A 282 -6.35 20.33 -17.25
CA SER A 282 -7.45 21.23 -16.95
C SER A 282 -7.41 22.47 -17.86
N ASP A 283 -8.57 22.94 -18.23
CA ASP A 283 -8.82 24.20 -18.93
C ASP A 283 -10.11 24.87 -18.39
N SER A 284 -10.53 25.94 -19.01
CA SER A 284 -11.74 26.68 -18.58
C SER A 284 -13.05 25.91 -18.73
N LEU A 285 -13.05 24.80 -19.46
CA LEU A 285 -14.21 23.92 -19.68
C LEU A 285 -14.20 22.69 -18.78
N SER A 286 -13.15 22.51 -17.98
CA SER A 286 -13.00 21.37 -17.09
C SER A 286 -13.76 21.59 -15.79
N ILE A 287 -14.63 20.65 -15.44
CA ILE A 287 -15.41 20.69 -14.20
C ILE A 287 -15.08 19.44 -13.37
N CYS A 288 -14.70 19.66 -12.11
CA CYS A 288 -14.51 18.57 -11.15
C CYS A 288 -15.88 18.05 -10.71
N MET A 289 -16.11 16.75 -10.92
CA MET A 289 -17.34 16.06 -10.55
C MET A 289 -17.26 15.44 -9.16
N ALA A 290 -16.11 14.89 -8.84
CA ALA A 290 -15.92 14.13 -7.60
C ALA A 290 -14.46 14.21 -7.16
N ARG A 291 -14.25 14.13 -5.85
CA ARG A 291 -12.91 14.08 -5.25
C ARG A 291 -12.90 13.19 -4.02
N TRP A 292 -11.95 12.29 -4.00
CA TRP A 292 -11.59 11.50 -2.82
C TRP A 292 -10.25 11.95 -2.29
N GLU A 293 -10.12 12.06 -0.97
CA GLU A 293 -8.90 12.44 -0.29
C GLU A 293 -8.54 11.43 0.80
N CYS A 294 -7.31 10.91 0.76
CA CYS A 294 -6.73 10.07 1.80
C CYS A 294 -5.69 10.87 2.58
N PRO A 295 -5.80 11.01 3.90
CA PRO A 295 -4.80 11.68 4.72
C PRO A 295 -3.43 11.01 4.63
N VAL A 296 -2.36 11.80 4.56
CA VAL A 296 -0.98 11.27 4.56
C VAL A 296 -0.69 10.46 5.81
N GLN A 297 -1.31 10.82 6.94
CA GLN A 297 -1.12 10.10 8.20
C GLN A 297 -1.56 8.65 8.09
N ASP A 298 -2.66 8.35 7.39
CA ASP A 298 -3.16 6.99 7.22
C ASP A 298 -2.16 6.15 6.40
N VAL A 299 -1.59 6.75 5.34
CA VAL A 299 -0.53 6.12 4.53
C VAL A 299 0.73 5.87 5.37
N ILE A 300 1.15 6.84 6.19
CA ILE A 300 2.30 6.69 7.11
C ILE A 300 2.05 5.59 8.14
N ASP A 301 0.84 5.49 8.67
CA ASP A 301 0.47 4.44 9.61
C ASP A 301 0.61 3.05 9.00
N GLN A 302 0.18 2.86 7.76
CA GLN A 302 0.37 1.60 7.03
C GLN A 302 1.86 1.31 6.79
N ILE A 303 2.64 2.31 6.39
CA ILE A 303 4.09 2.15 6.21
C ILE A 303 4.76 1.69 7.50
N MET A 304 4.44 2.33 8.62
CA MET A 304 5.18 2.17 9.86
C MET A 304 4.68 1.01 10.72
N LYS A 305 3.38 0.70 10.70
CA LYS A 305 2.78 -0.37 11.51
C LYS A 305 2.75 -1.70 10.78
N GLU A 306 2.36 -1.68 9.49
CA GLU A 306 2.19 -2.88 8.68
C GLU A 306 3.38 -3.14 7.75
N SER A 307 4.34 -2.21 7.72
CA SER A 307 5.50 -2.28 6.80
C SER A 307 5.09 -2.38 5.32
N ASP A 308 3.97 -1.72 4.95
CA ASP A 308 3.40 -1.77 3.62
C ASP A 308 4.37 -1.20 2.57
N ASN A 309 4.65 -1.99 1.53
CA ASN A 309 5.55 -1.60 0.45
C ASN A 309 4.89 -0.63 -0.51
N LEU A 310 3.61 -0.85 -0.85
CA LEU A 310 2.88 0.01 -1.77
C LEU A 310 2.76 1.43 -1.22
N SER A 311 2.37 1.57 0.05
CA SER A 311 2.26 2.87 0.71
C SER A 311 3.60 3.60 0.74
N ALA A 312 4.72 2.88 0.93
CA ALA A 312 6.06 3.47 0.89
C ALA A 312 6.43 3.95 -0.53
N GLU A 313 6.14 3.17 -1.57
CA GLU A 313 6.37 3.55 -2.97
C GLU A 313 5.48 4.73 -3.39
N ALA A 314 4.22 4.75 -2.99
CA ALA A 314 3.29 5.85 -3.26
C ALA A 314 3.78 7.16 -2.63
N LEU A 315 4.17 7.12 -1.35
CA LEU A 315 4.72 8.27 -0.64
C LEU A 315 6.01 8.76 -1.30
N LEU A 316 6.90 7.85 -1.68
CA LEU A 316 8.15 8.16 -2.37
C LEU A 316 7.91 8.82 -3.73
N CYS A 317 6.98 8.29 -4.54
CA CYS A 317 6.59 8.88 -5.83
C CYS A 317 6.05 10.30 -5.65
N ARG A 318 5.20 10.52 -4.64
CA ARG A 318 4.69 11.85 -4.31
C ARG A 318 5.79 12.85 -3.93
N LEU A 319 6.73 12.43 -3.09
CA LEU A 319 7.90 13.24 -2.73
C LEU A 319 8.72 13.63 -3.95
N GLY A 320 8.96 12.67 -4.86
CA GLY A 320 9.69 12.91 -6.11
C GLY A 320 8.97 13.91 -7.02
N ALA A 321 7.66 13.78 -7.22
CA ALA A 321 6.85 14.69 -8.02
C ALA A 321 6.94 16.13 -7.50
N ARG A 322 6.85 16.31 -6.20
CA ARG A 322 6.92 17.63 -5.54
C ARG A 322 8.31 18.24 -5.56
N ALA A 323 9.35 17.43 -5.31
CA ALA A 323 10.73 17.89 -5.32
C ALA A 323 11.18 18.35 -6.71
N THR A 324 10.67 17.72 -7.76
CA THR A 324 11.06 18.02 -9.16
C THR A 324 10.11 19.01 -9.84
N GLY A 325 8.93 19.26 -9.28
CA GLY A 325 7.84 20.01 -9.93
C GLY A 325 7.32 19.33 -11.20
N LYS A 326 7.69 18.06 -11.43
CA LYS A 326 7.29 17.30 -12.60
C LYS A 326 5.98 16.56 -12.33
N LYS A 327 5.11 16.54 -13.34
CA LYS A 327 3.87 15.76 -13.31
C LYS A 327 4.16 14.26 -13.35
N GLN A 328 5.22 13.84 -14.03
CA GLN A 328 5.64 12.45 -14.18
C GLN A 328 6.95 12.19 -13.42
N VAL A 329 6.95 11.16 -12.58
CA VAL A 329 8.09 10.77 -11.75
C VAL A 329 8.55 9.37 -12.12
N SER A 330 9.85 9.24 -12.35
CA SER A 330 10.51 7.95 -12.48
C SER A 330 11.21 7.54 -11.19
N ALA A 331 11.35 6.24 -10.95
CA ALA A 331 12.12 5.70 -9.82
C ALA A 331 13.58 6.27 -9.78
N LYS A 332 14.15 6.61 -10.95
CA LYS A 332 15.49 7.20 -11.07
C LYS A 332 15.54 8.65 -10.58
N GLU A 333 14.48 9.41 -10.77
CA GLU A 333 14.38 10.80 -10.31
C GLU A 333 14.13 10.90 -8.82
N ILE A 334 13.43 9.92 -8.26
CA ILE A 334 13.15 9.81 -6.83
C ILE A 334 14.46 9.65 -6.04
N GLY A 335 15.40 8.84 -6.52
CA GLY A 335 16.72 8.68 -5.89
C GLY A 335 17.54 9.98 -5.83
N ARG A 336 17.24 10.97 -6.67
CA ARG A 336 17.88 12.31 -6.65
C ARG A 336 17.19 13.29 -5.69
N ALA A 337 15.96 13.03 -5.28
CA ALA A 337 15.24 13.88 -4.33
C ALA A 337 15.69 13.67 -2.88
N HIS A 338 16.52 12.66 -2.62
CA HIS A 338 17.08 12.32 -1.31
C HIS A 338 18.52 12.85 -1.10
N VAL A 339 19.07 13.62 -2.04
CA VAL A 339 20.43 14.17 -1.95
C VAL A 339 20.41 15.67 -1.70
#